data_fb24cde4a02e251e0ba7aba7c743e276
#
_entry.id   fb24cde4a02e251e0ba7aba7c743e276
#
_cell.length_a   1.000
_cell.length_b   1.000
_cell.length_c   1.000
_cell.angle_alpha   90.00
_cell.angle_beta   90.00
_cell.angle_gamma   90.00
#
_symmetry.space_group_name_H-M   'P 1'
#
loop_
_entity.id
_entity.type
_entity.pdbx_description
1 polymer ?
#
loop_
_entity_poly.entity_id
_entity_poly.type
_entity_poly.pdbx_seq_one_letter_code
_entity_poly.pdbx_strand_id
1 'polypeptide(L)'
;MRVPSAYDRPSDDVPVYMRAESQGYEPYYNTTGSHGAVSSELDICSNVGVYLLSKGGSAADAAIGTASCIGAVDMFHSGIGGGGFALVKTQGNDPVVLDYREKAPRGAHRDMFVGLPQNASLYGGLAVAVPGEVRGWEQLHKMYGRLPWSELLEPVITITRHGFKIPTQLYDRLDTAKDILCNTRRLGPVYCPDGRLVQAGEHIRLEALSRTYEQIAQYGPNAFYEGDIAKRTVAAVREAGGIMTMDDLRDFRVLIREARSITYRDQYRVWSSPMPSSGSVVLAALKTMEHFADEPYAPEHVLHTHRLIEATKYAYGERGQLGDPAFVPHVPAMEDRMVSDARAAWRRRNIRDSHVQPIDAYDPQHLYMAEDRGTSHFNVIDAQGMSIALTTTINGIWGSGVLTEDGIL
;
A
#
# COMPACT_ATOMS: atom_id res chain seq x y z
N MET A 1 -1.02 13.63 42.36
CA MET A 1 -1.82 12.49 41.88
C MET A 1 -2.88 13.06 40.97
N ARG A 2 -2.73 12.87 39.62
CA ARG A 2 -3.79 13.20 38.68
C ARG A 2 -4.85 12.10 38.76
N VAL A 3 -6.10 12.49 38.95
CA VAL A 3 -7.25 11.58 38.84
C VAL A 3 -7.34 11.17 37.36
N PRO A 4 -7.33 9.86 37.01
CA PRO A 4 -7.53 9.44 35.64
C PRO A 4 -8.87 9.97 35.11
N SER A 5 -8.88 10.52 33.92
CA SER A 5 -10.11 10.95 33.26
C SER A 5 -11.00 9.74 32.96
N ALA A 6 -12.30 9.96 32.81
CA ALA A 6 -13.26 8.88 32.46
C ALA A 6 -12.94 8.14 31.15
N TYR A 7 -11.95 8.60 30.39
CA TYR A 7 -11.45 7.99 29.15
C TYR A 7 -10.33 6.94 29.36
N ASP A 8 -9.80 6.81 30.61
CA ASP A 8 -8.65 5.92 30.89
C ASP A 8 -9.05 4.49 31.31
N ARG A 9 -10.31 4.13 31.27
CA ARG A 9 -10.79 2.76 31.47
C ARG A 9 -11.44 2.25 30.20
N PRO A 10 -10.97 1.10 29.64
CA PRO A 10 -11.73 0.44 28.59
C PRO A 10 -13.08 0.07 29.17
N SER A 11 -14.17 0.67 28.69
CA SER A 11 -15.51 0.17 28.97
C SER A 11 -15.67 -1.17 28.24
N ASP A 12 -16.51 -2.06 28.79
CA ASP A 12 -16.85 -3.34 28.11
C ASP A 12 -17.47 -3.12 26.73
N ASP A 13 -17.86 -1.90 26.41
CA ASP A 13 -18.43 -1.44 25.14
C ASP A 13 -17.38 -1.12 24.06
N VAL A 14 -16.05 -1.12 24.37
CA VAL A 14 -15.01 -0.90 23.36
C VAL A 14 -14.85 -2.17 22.51
N PRO A 15 -15.01 -2.08 21.18
CA PRO A 15 -14.83 -3.21 20.28
C PRO A 15 -13.49 -3.92 20.47
N VAL A 16 -13.46 -5.25 20.31
CA VAL A 16 -12.29 -6.10 20.59
C VAL A 16 -11.04 -5.63 19.81
N TYR A 17 -11.19 -5.18 18.57
CA TYR A 17 -10.09 -4.67 17.74
C TYR A 17 -9.50 -3.34 18.23
N MET A 18 -10.20 -2.60 19.09
CA MET A 18 -9.71 -1.36 19.71
C MET A 18 -9.11 -1.57 21.11
N ARG A 19 -9.27 -2.76 21.73
CA ARG A 19 -8.81 -3.03 23.09
C ARG A 19 -7.30 -3.25 23.20
N ALA A 20 -6.63 -3.59 22.11
CA ALA A 20 -5.20 -3.92 22.11
C ALA A 20 -4.28 -2.75 22.52
N GLU A 21 -4.75 -1.49 22.41
CA GLU A 21 -3.98 -0.31 22.80
C GLU A 21 -3.88 -0.08 24.33
N SER A 22 -4.67 -0.79 25.14
CA SER A 22 -4.79 -0.54 26.58
C SER A 22 -3.98 -1.48 27.47
N GLN A 23 -3.41 -2.54 26.91
CA GLN A 23 -2.56 -3.48 27.65
C GLN A 23 -1.15 -3.40 27.09
N GLY A 24 -0.16 -3.20 27.95
CA GLY A 24 1.25 -3.10 27.59
C GLY A 24 1.64 -4.21 26.61
N TYR A 25 2.18 -3.79 25.47
CA TYR A 25 2.47 -4.61 24.32
C TYR A 25 3.51 -5.69 24.66
N GLU A 26 3.07 -6.94 24.79
CA GLU A 26 3.93 -8.12 24.58
C GLU A 26 3.81 -8.48 23.10
N PRO A 27 4.89 -8.45 22.30
CA PRO A 27 4.82 -8.78 20.89
C PRO A 27 4.37 -10.23 20.71
N TYR A 28 3.22 -10.44 20.08
CA TYR A 28 2.67 -11.75 19.75
C TYR A 28 3.51 -12.46 18.65
N TYR A 29 4.77 -12.75 18.92
CA TYR A 29 5.63 -13.44 17.95
C TYR A 29 5.36 -14.94 17.80
N ASN A 30 4.40 -15.53 18.52
CA ASN A 30 4.15 -16.99 18.50
C ASN A 30 2.66 -17.36 18.64
N THR A 31 1.74 -16.66 17.96
CA THR A 31 0.36 -17.14 17.89
C THR A 31 0.19 -18.10 16.71
N THR A 32 0.06 -19.36 16.97
CA THR A 32 -0.45 -20.33 15.99
C THR A 32 -1.95 -20.16 15.88
N GLY A 33 -2.41 -19.47 14.83
CA GLY A 33 -3.84 -19.35 14.53
C GLY A 33 -4.32 -20.54 13.70
N SER A 34 -5.39 -21.22 14.15
CA SER A 34 -6.03 -22.29 13.38
C SER A 34 -7.02 -21.77 12.34
N HIS A 35 -7.38 -20.46 12.35
CA HIS A 35 -8.46 -19.90 11.58
C HIS A 35 -8.03 -18.78 10.62
N GLY A 36 -6.76 -18.46 10.59
CA GLY A 36 -6.18 -17.43 9.74
C GLY A 36 -5.22 -16.50 10.47
N ALA A 37 -4.58 -15.60 9.72
CA ALA A 37 -3.65 -14.61 10.25
C ALA A 37 -3.69 -13.33 9.43
N VAL A 38 -3.41 -12.20 10.09
CA VAL A 38 -3.23 -10.89 9.47
C VAL A 38 -1.94 -10.29 10.02
N SER A 39 -1.10 -9.77 9.14
CA SER A 39 0.14 -9.09 9.52
C SER A 39 0.25 -7.78 8.77
N SER A 40 0.17 -6.66 9.49
CA SER A 40 0.35 -5.30 8.97
C SER A 40 1.29 -4.50 9.89
N GLU A 41 1.64 -3.30 9.48
CA GLU A 41 2.47 -2.37 10.26
C GLU A 41 1.78 -1.79 11.51
N LEU A 42 0.43 -1.91 11.58
CA LEU A 42 -0.38 -1.39 12.67
C LEU A 42 -1.18 -2.51 13.35
N ASP A 43 -0.99 -2.69 14.65
CA ASP A 43 -1.72 -3.69 15.43
C ASP A 43 -3.22 -3.49 15.37
N ILE A 44 -3.70 -2.25 15.50
CA ILE A 44 -5.12 -1.92 15.42
C ILE A 44 -5.72 -2.38 14.09
N CYS A 45 -4.98 -2.25 12.98
CA CYS A 45 -5.45 -2.63 11.65
C CYS A 45 -5.32 -4.13 11.40
N SER A 46 -4.29 -4.79 11.93
CA SER A 46 -4.21 -6.25 11.96
C SER A 46 -5.38 -6.84 12.74
N ASN A 47 -5.74 -6.25 13.89
CA ASN A 47 -6.88 -6.67 14.70
C ASN A 47 -8.23 -6.48 13.98
N VAL A 48 -8.39 -5.45 13.16
CA VAL A 48 -9.57 -5.30 12.28
C VAL A 48 -9.70 -6.49 11.34
N GLY A 49 -8.60 -6.88 10.68
CA GLY A 49 -8.61 -8.04 9.79
C GLY A 49 -8.92 -9.35 10.53
N VAL A 50 -8.31 -9.57 11.70
CA VAL A 50 -8.59 -10.74 12.54
C VAL A 50 -10.06 -10.76 13.02
N TYR A 51 -10.61 -9.61 13.38
CA TYR A 51 -12.02 -9.48 13.74
C TYR A 51 -12.94 -9.91 12.59
N LEU A 52 -12.67 -9.47 11.35
CA LEU A 52 -13.47 -9.86 10.19
C LEU A 52 -13.34 -11.35 9.88
N LEU A 53 -12.14 -11.94 10.02
CA LEU A 53 -11.97 -13.40 9.93
C LEU A 53 -12.79 -14.13 10.99
N SER A 54 -12.82 -13.63 12.24
CA SER A 54 -13.61 -14.23 13.33
C SER A 54 -15.12 -14.19 13.11
N LYS A 55 -15.58 -13.25 12.29
CA LYS A 55 -16.99 -13.14 11.83
C LYS A 55 -17.33 -14.13 10.69
N GLY A 56 -16.39 -14.94 10.24
CA GLY A 56 -16.56 -15.86 9.12
C GLY A 56 -16.19 -15.23 7.77
N GLY A 57 -15.57 -14.06 7.76
CA GLY A 57 -15.06 -13.40 6.58
C GLY A 57 -13.96 -14.21 5.89
N SER A 58 -13.77 -13.95 4.61
CA SER A 58 -12.66 -14.46 3.82
C SER A 58 -11.39 -13.62 4.04
N ALA A 59 -10.25 -14.11 3.50
CA ALA A 59 -9.05 -13.29 3.45
C ALA A 59 -9.27 -11.96 2.70
N ALA A 60 -10.18 -11.94 1.71
CA ALA A 60 -10.53 -10.71 0.98
C ALA A 60 -11.27 -9.70 1.88
N ASP A 61 -12.23 -10.16 2.66
CA ASP A 61 -12.96 -9.31 3.62
C ASP A 61 -12.00 -8.70 4.65
N ALA A 62 -11.14 -9.53 5.22
CA ALA A 62 -10.13 -9.10 6.17
C ALA A 62 -9.11 -8.11 5.55
N ALA A 63 -8.70 -8.34 4.29
CA ALA A 63 -7.79 -7.46 3.59
C ALA A 63 -8.41 -6.08 3.34
N ILE A 64 -9.69 -6.00 2.97
CA ILE A 64 -10.40 -4.72 2.78
C ILE A 64 -10.49 -3.95 4.10
N GLY A 65 -10.88 -4.61 5.19
CA GLY A 65 -10.94 -3.99 6.51
C GLY A 65 -9.58 -3.50 6.99
N THR A 66 -8.53 -4.30 6.80
CA THR A 66 -7.15 -3.91 7.16
C THR A 66 -6.67 -2.72 6.33
N ALA A 67 -6.87 -2.75 4.99
CA ALA A 67 -6.49 -1.65 4.10
C ALA A 67 -7.22 -0.34 4.46
N SER A 68 -8.52 -0.41 4.71
CA SER A 68 -9.32 0.77 5.10
C SER A 68 -8.83 1.38 6.41
N CYS A 69 -8.44 0.55 7.38
CA CYS A 69 -7.88 0.98 8.66
C CYS A 69 -6.50 1.63 8.47
N ILE A 70 -5.59 1.01 7.72
CA ILE A 70 -4.26 1.56 7.44
C ILE A 70 -4.38 2.93 6.77
N GLY A 71 -5.24 3.05 5.74
CA GLY A 71 -5.45 4.31 5.04
C GLY A 71 -6.11 5.41 5.90
N ALA A 72 -6.72 5.06 7.03
CA ALA A 72 -7.23 6.02 8.00
C ALA A 72 -6.19 6.39 9.07
N VAL A 73 -5.51 5.41 9.66
CA VAL A 73 -4.57 5.62 10.78
C VAL A 73 -3.25 6.18 10.27
N ASP A 74 -2.70 5.60 9.20
CA ASP A 74 -1.44 6.01 8.57
C ASP A 74 -1.68 6.67 7.20
N MET A 75 -2.63 7.61 7.17
CA MET A 75 -3.03 8.32 5.96
C MET A 75 -1.90 9.06 5.24
N PHE A 76 -0.73 9.17 5.85
CA PHE A 76 0.42 9.84 5.23
C PHE A 76 1.03 9.05 4.05
N HIS A 77 0.76 7.75 3.91
CA HIS A 77 1.31 6.92 2.83
C HIS A 77 0.30 5.95 2.19
N SER A 78 -0.91 5.84 2.73
CA SER A 78 -1.98 4.98 2.21
C SER A 78 -3.34 5.67 2.34
N GLY A 79 -4.34 5.24 1.58
CA GLY A 79 -5.71 5.74 1.71
C GLY A 79 -6.54 5.60 0.44
N ILE A 80 -7.82 5.93 0.58
CA ILE A 80 -8.80 5.81 -0.52
C ILE A 80 -8.57 6.77 -1.69
N GLY A 81 -7.70 7.78 -1.52
CA GLY A 81 -7.25 8.66 -2.62
C GLY A 81 -6.10 8.07 -3.46
N GLY A 82 -5.65 6.88 -3.14
CA GLY A 82 -4.56 6.17 -3.82
C GLY A 82 -4.99 4.93 -4.57
N GLY A 83 -4.10 3.95 -4.58
CA GLY A 83 -4.31 2.65 -5.23
C GLY A 83 -3.23 1.64 -4.86
N GLY A 84 -3.18 0.53 -5.59
CA GLY A 84 -2.25 -0.52 -5.24
C GLY A 84 -2.34 -1.78 -6.07
N PHE A 85 -1.84 -2.87 -5.47
CA PHE A 85 -1.86 -4.21 -6.03
C PHE A 85 -2.25 -5.23 -4.96
N ALA A 86 -3.05 -6.22 -5.34
CA ALA A 86 -3.34 -7.38 -4.51
C ALA A 86 -3.02 -8.67 -5.27
N LEU A 87 -2.08 -9.46 -4.77
CA LEU A 87 -1.83 -10.81 -5.24
C LEU A 87 -2.66 -11.77 -4.40
N VAL A 88 -3.58 -12.48 -5.05
CA VAL A 88 -4.54 -13.38 -4.41
C VAL A 88 -4.26 -14.81 -4.83
N LYS A 89 -3.95 -15.68 -3.87
CA LYS A 89 -3.75 -17.12 -4.06
C LYS A 89 -4.83 -17.90 -3.36
N THR A 90 -5.66 -18.60 -4.13
CA THR A 90 -6.63 -19.57 -3.61
C THR A 90 -6.06 -20.97 -3.67
N GLN A 91 -6.58 -21.87 -2.85
CA GLN A 91 -6.14 -23.27 -2.86
C GLN A 91 -6.42 -23.92 -4.24
N GLY A 92 -5.43 -24.61 -4.77
CA GLY A 92 -5.53 -25.35 -6.03
C GLY A 92 -5.42 -24.51 -7.32
N ASN A 93 -5.50 -23.18 -7.27
CA ASN A 93 -5.42 -22.32 -8.45
C ASN A 93 -4.11 -21.51 -8.47
N ASP A 94 -3.66 -21.10 -9.64
CA ASP A 94 -2.58 -20.11 -9.76
C ASP A 94 -3.07 -18.75 -9.25
N PRO A 95 -2.15 -17.93 -8.67
CA PRO A 95 -2.55 -16.62 -8.17
C PRO A 95 -2.94 -15.66 -9.29
N VAL A 96 -3.85 -14.75 -8.96
CA VAL A 96 -4.16 -13.59 -9.79
C VAL A 96 -3.71 -12.31 -9.11
N VAL A 97 -3.42 -11.28 -9.90
CA VAL A 97 -3.06 -9.96 -9.41
C VAL A 97 -4.16 -8.97 -9.81
N LEU A 98 -4.75 -8.33 -8.82
CA LEU A 98 -5.61 -7.16 -9.03
C LEU A 98 -4.69 -5.94 -9.07
N ASP A 99 -4.69 -5.25 -10.22
CA ASP A 99 -3.98 -4.01 -10.44
C ASP A 99 -5.00 -2.87 -10.41
N TYR A 100 -5.04 -2.18 -9.30
CA TYR A 100 -5.83 -0.97 -9.06
C TYR A 100 -4.93 0.24 -8.80
N ARG A 101 -3.69 0.17 -9.37
CA ARG A 101 -2.79 1.30 -9.43
C ARG A 101 -3.49 2.50 -10.04
N GLU A 102 -3.24 3.68 -9.52
CA GLU A 102 -3.81 4.93 -10.01
C GLU A 102 -3.48 5.12 -11.50
N LYS A 103 -4.34 5.85 -12.19
CA LYS A 103 -4.16 6.19 -13.60
C LYS A 103 -4.06 7.70 -13.77
N ALA A 104 -3.26 8.14 -14.73
CA ALA A 104 -3.26 9.54 -15.12
C ALA A 104 -4.67 9.95 -15.62
N PRO A 105 -5.17 11.16 -15.27
CA PRO A 105 -6.38 11.70 -15.89
C PRO A 105 -6.26 11.74 -17.42
N ARG A 106 -7.36 11.59 -18.14
CA ARG A 106 -7.36 11.58 -19.63
C ARG A 106 -6.75 12.84 -20.25
N GLY A 107 -6.80 13.97 -19.55
CA GLY A 107 -6.18 15.21 -19.97
C GLY A 107 -4.66 15.25 -19.82
N ALA A 108 -4.03 14.22 -19.22
CA ALA A 108 -2.59 14.16 -19.06
C ALA A 108 -1.89 13.92 -20.41
N HIS A 109 -0.76 14.60 -20.61
CA HIS A 109 0.07 14.45 -21.79
C HIS A 109 1.55 14.52 -21.41
N ARG A 110 2.42 14.02 -22.31
CA ARG A 110 3.86 13.87 -22.08
C ARG A 110 4.53 15.12 -21.50
N ASP A 111 4.19 16.28 -22.06
CA ASP A 111 4.90 17.54 -21.78
C ASP A 111 4.16 18.44 -20.78
N MET A 112 3.17 17.88 -20.02
CA MET A 112 2.32 18.66 -19.13
C MET A 112 3.06 19.35 -17.97
N PHE A 113 4.27 18.90 -17.65
CA PHE A 113 5.12 19.49 -16.60
C PHE A 113 6.27 20.34 -17.16
N VAL A 114 6.44 20.44 -18.49
CA VAL A 114 7.49 21.22 -19.11
C VAL A 114 7.30 22.71 -18.80
N GLY A 115 8.34 23.37 -18.28
CA GLY A 115 8.29 24.78 -17.89
C GLY A 115 7.69 25.06 -16.51
N LEU A 116 7.21 24.03 -15.81
CA LEU A 116 6.74 24.14 -14.43
C LEU A 116 7.90 23.91 -13.42
N PRO A 117 7.72 24.30 -12.14
CA PRO A 117 8.67 23.97 -11.10
C PRO A 117 8.94 22.46 -11.00
N GLN A 118 10.16 22.07 -10.62
CA GLN A 118 10.59 20.66 -10.57
C GLN A 118 9.68 19.78 -9.69
N ASN A 119 9.06 20.34 -8.67
CA ASN A 119 8.14 19.64 -7.77
C ASN A 119 6.67 19.63 -8.24
N ALA A 120 6.34 20.19 -9.39
CA ALA A 120 4.96 20.23 -9.90
C ALA A 120 4.37 18.83 -10.20
N SER A 121 5.22 17.85 -10.48
CA SER A 121 4.82 16.43 -10.65
C SER A 121 4.66 15.69 -9.31
N LEU A 122 4.97 16.34 -8.18
CA LEU A 122 4.92 15.73 -6.86
C LEU A 122 3.81 16.32 -5.99
N TYR A 123 3.56 17.62 -6.11
CA TYR A 123 2.62 18.36 -5.27
C TYR A 123 1.63 19.17 -6.08
N GLY A 124 0.44 19.36 -5.52
CA GLY A 124 -0.65 20.10 -6.14
C GLY A 124 -1.53 19.25 -7.06
N GLY A 125 -2.54 19.87 -7.65
CA GLY A 125 -3.59 19.19 -8.39
C GLY A 125 -3.12 18.47 -9.66
N LEU A 126 -2.05 18.94 -10.32
CA LEU A 126 -1.49 18.26 -11.50
C LEU A 126 -0.80 16.93 -11.14
N ALA A 127 -0.33 16.79 -9.91
CA ALA A 127 0.28 15.54 -9.44
C ALA A 127 -0.74 14.47 -9.05
N VAL A 128 -2.04 14.83 -8.93
CA VAL A 128 -3.09 13.89 -8.53
C VAL A 128 -3.45 12.96 -9.67
N ALA A 129 -3.35 11.67 -9.42
CA ALA A 129 -3.83 10.62 -10.32
C ALA A 129 -5.26 10.17 -9.93
N VAL A 130 -5.93 9.45 -10.80
CA VAL A 130 -7.28 8.91 -10.57
C VAL A 130 -7.19 7.76 -9.59
N PRO A 131 -7.84 7.83 -8.41
CA PRO A 131 -7.73 6.83 -7.37
C PRO A 131 -8.34 5.48 -7.76
N GLY A 132 -7.65 4.41 -7.40
CA GLY A 132 -8.08 3.04 -7.68
C GLY A 132 -8.48 2.22 -6.45
N GLU A 133 -8.15 2.65 -5.24
CA GLU A 133 -8.22 1.85 -4.02
C GLU A 133 -9.61 1.26 -3.77
N VAL A 134 -10.67 2.07 -3.76
CA VAL A 134 -12.04 1.59 -3.49
C VAL A 134 -12.55 0.67 -4.62
N ARG A 135 -12.15 0.88 -5.88
CA ARG A 135 -12.44 -0.07 -6.98
C ARG A 135 -11.68 -1.38 -6.81
N GLY A 136 -10.43 -1.33 -6.30
CA GLY A 136 -9.67 -2.53 -5.93
C GLY A 136 -10.40 -3.36 -4.89
N TRP A 137 -10.88 -2.74 -3.82
CA TRP A 137 -11.69 -3.39 -2.78
C TRP A 137 -12.99 -3.96 -3.34
N GLU A 138 -13.70 -3.22 -4.17
CA GLU A 138 -14.92 -3.68 -4.85
C GLU A 138 -14.65 -4.95 -5.65
N GLN A 139 -13.59 -4.95 -6.46
CA GLN A 139 -13.25 -6.09 -7.29
C GLN A 139 -12.82 -7.31 -6.45
N LEU A 140 -12.03 -7.07 -5.39
CA LEU A 140 -11.62 -8.10 -4.46
C LEU A 140 -12.82 -8.73 -3.75
N HIS A 141 -13.74 -7.90 -3.26
CA HIS A 141 -14.97 -8.35 -2.62
C HIS A 141 -15.88 -9.12 -3.59
N LYS A 142 -16.08 -8.64 -4.82
CA LYS A 142 -16.86 -9.35 -5.84
C LYS A 142 -16.35 -10.75 -6.16
N MET A 143 -15.02 -10.92 -6.14
CA MET A 143 -14.40 -12.21 -6.48
C MET A 143 -14.36 -13.17 -5.29
N TYR A 144 -14.15 -12.67 -4.08
CA TYR A 144 -13.77 -13.51 -2.94
C TYR A 144 -14.44 -13.16 -1.62
N GLY A 145 -15.22 -12.08 -1.54
CA GLY A 145 -15.90 -11.64 -0.32
C GLY A 145 -16.98 -12.61 0.14
N ARG A 146 -17.23 -12.66 1.44
CA ARG A 146 -18.25 -13.46 2.11
C ARG A 146 -19.16 -12.64 2.99
N LEU A 147 -18.61 -11.64 3.69
CA LEU A 147 -19.38 -10.75 4.53
C LEU A 147 -20.07 -9.67 3.68
N PRO A 148 -21.20 -9.11 4.15
CA PRO A 148 -21.80 -7.94 3.54
C PRO A 148 -20.80 -6.78 3.43
N TRP A 149 -20.80 -6.07 2.31
CA TRP A 149 -19.90 -4.94 2.05
C TRP A 149 -19.84 -3.93 3.19
N SER A 150 -20.99 -3.56 3.76
CA SER A 150 -21.07 -2.58 4.85
C SER A 150 -20.33 -3.02 6.12
N GLU A 151 -20.31 -4.33 6.42
CA GLU A 151 -19.65 -4.87 7.61
C GLU A 151 -18.11 -4.74 7.53
N LEU A 152 -17.56 -4.71 6.31
CA LEU A 152 -16.10 -4.59 6.10
C LEU A 152 -15.58 -3.22 6.54
N LEU A 153 -16.42 -2.18 6.41
CA LEU A 153 -16.06 -0.79 6.71
C LEU A 153 -16.51 -0.34 8.11
N GLU A 154 -17.35 -1.11 8.80
CA GLU A 154 -17.80 -0.77 10.15
C GLU A 154 -16.63 -0.52 11.13
N PRO A 155 -15.57 -1.34 11.16
CA PRO A 155 -14.46 -1.10 12.06
C PRO A 155 -13.75 0.24 11.81
N VAL A 156 -13.45 0.59 10.55
CA VAL A 156 -12.77 1.85 10.24
C VAL A 156 -13.68 3.06 10.51
N ILE A 157 -14.99 2.94 10.27
CA ILE A 157 -15.98 3.97 10.64
C ILE A 157 -15.93 4.21 12.15
N THR A 158 -15.89 3.15 12.94
CA THR A 158 -15.79 3.23 14.41
C THR A 158 -14.48 3.88 14.85
N ILE A 159 -13.34 3.45 14.30
CA ILE A 159 -12.02 3.98 14.60
C ILE A 159 -11.94 5.48 14.27
N THR A 160 -12.40 5.88 13.10
CA THR A 160 -12.34 7.28 12.64
C THR A 160 -13.30 8.19 13.38
N ARG A 161 -14.48 7.69 13.75
CA ARG A 161 -15.53 8.43 14.47
C ARG A 161 -15.19 8.63 15.95
N HIS A 162 -14.82 7.54 16.63
CA HIS A 162 -14.52 7.61 18.07
C HIS A 162 -13.08 8.03 18.31
N GLY A 163 -12.21 7.88 17.31
CA GLY A 163 -10.82 8.27 17.32
C GLY A 163 -9.89 7.14 17.74
N PHE A 164 -8.61 7.39 17.57
CA PHE A 164 -7.51 6.48 17.91
C PHE A 164 -6.33 7.27 18.49
N LYS A 165 -5.44 6.56 19.17
CA LYS A 165 -4.17 7.14 19.66
C LYS A 165 -3.20 7.25 18.50
N ILE A 166 -2.50 8.38 18.42
CA ILE A 166 -1.48 8.62 17.38
C ILE A 166 -0.32 7.64 17.58
N PRO A 167 -0.05 6.71 16.62
CA PRO A 167 1.12 5.86 16.67
C PRO A 167 2.41 6.70 16.52
N THR A 168 3.54 6.19 17.04
CA THR A 168 4.84 6.87 16.94
C THR A 168 5.22 7.14 15.49
N GLN A 169 5.02 6.18 14.59
CA GLN A 169 5.34 6.37 13.18
C GLN A 169 4.52 7.48 12.50
N LEU A 170 3.22 7.62 12.84
CA LEU A 170 2.42 8.74 12.35
C LEU A 170 2.95 10.07 12.92
N TYR A 171 3.29 10.10 14.22
CA TYR A 171 3.84 11.30 14.85
C TYR A 171 5.14 11.77 14.17
N ASP A 172 6.06 10.85 13.87
CA ASP A 172 7.32 11.18 13.20
C ASP A 172 7.09 11.82 11.83
N ARG A 173 6.04 11.38 11.10
CA ARG A 173 5.65 11.97 9.81
C ARG A 173 4.91 13.29 9.94
N LEU A 174 4.11 13.45 11.00
CA LEU A 174 3.47 14.72 11.34
C LEU A 174 4.51 15.78 11.72
N ASP A 175 5.50 15.42 12.54
CA ASP A 175 6.54 16.35 12.98
C ASP A 175 7.41 16.83 11.81
N THR A 176 7.78 15.92 10.91
CA THR A 176 8.53 16.25 9.69
C THR A 176 7.76 17.22 8.76
N ALA A 177 6.43 17.11 8.71
CA ALA A 177 5.56 17.91 7.84
C ALA A 177 4.82 19.04 8.57
N LYS A 178 5.15 19.31 9.84
CA LYS A 178 4.44 20.21 10.75
C LYS A 178 4.09 21.56 10.14
N ASP A 179 5.07 22.22 9.53
CA ASP A 179 4.86 23.58 8.98
C ASP A 179 3.83 23.61 7.85
N ILE A 180 3.76 22.53 7.06
CA ILE A 180 2.77 22.39 5.99
C ILE A 180 1.42 22.02 6.60
N LEU A 181 1.37 21.00 7.45
CA LEU A 181 0.13 20.45 7.99
C LEU A 181 -0.62 21.44 8.87
N CYS A 182 0.08 22.13 9.78
CA CYS A 182 -0.55 23.09 10.70
C CYS A 182 -1.12 24.31 9.97
N ASN A 183 -0.56 24.68 8.84
CA ASN A 183 -1.04 25.81 8.03
C ASN A 183 -2.11 25.41 7.00
N THR A 184 -2.39 24.11 6.85
CA THR A 184 -3.42 23.61 5.94
C THR A 184 -4.80 23.74 6.58
N ARG A 185 -5.73 24.38 5.88
CA ARG A 185 -7.09 24.66 6.37
C ARG A 185 -7.85 23.41 6.84
N ARG A 186 -7.58 22.25 6.24
CA ARG A 186 -8.30 20.99 6.50
C ARG A 186 -7.59 20.05 7.46
N LEU A 187 -6.25 19.97 7.42
CA LEU A 187 -5.45 19.14 8.31
C LEU A 187 -5.09 19.85 9.62
N GLY A 188 -4.87 21.16 9.56
CA GLY A 188 -4.52 21.95 10.74
C GLY A 188 -5.46 21.74 11.93
N PRO A 189 -6.77 21.83 11.79
CA PRO A 189 -7.70 21.59 12.88
C PRO A 189 -7.63 20.18 13.49
N VAL A 190 -7.22 19.19 12.72
CA VAL A 190 -7.10 17.79 13.16
C VAL A 190 -5.77 17.54 13.88
N TYR A 191 -4.66 17.94 13.22
CA TYR A 191 -3.31 17.60 13.72
C TYR A 191 -2.63 18.71 14.48
N CYS A 192 -3.16 19.93 14.42
CA CYS A 192 -2.61 21.09 15.10
C CYS A 192 -3.73 21.90 15.80
N PRO A 193 -4.55 21.27 16.66
CA PRO A 193 -5.54 22.02 17.43
C PRO A 193 -4.84 23.10 18.26
N ASP A 194 -5.44 24.30 18.29
CA ASP A 194 -4.90 25.47 18.99
C ASP A 194 -3.46 25.87 18.56
N GLY A 195 -3.08 25.54 17.32
CA GLY A 195 -1.75 25.82 16.75
C GLY A 195 -0.62 24.93 17.26
N ARG A 196 -0.91 23.90 18.05
CA ARG A 196 0.06 22.93 18.57
C ARG A 196 -0.09 21.57 17.85
N LEU A 197 1.02 21.05 17.32
CA LEU A 197 1.04 19.71 16.78
C LEU A 197 0.69 18.68 17.89
N VAL A 198 -0.24 17.79 17.58
CA VAL A 198 -0.59 16.64 18.43
C VAL A 198 0.64 15.73 18.64
N GLN A 199 0.68 15.01 19.75
CA GLN A 199 1.82 14.17 20.13
C GLN A 199 1.48 12.68 19.99
N ALA A 200 2.51 11.83 19.91
CA ALA A 200 2.34 10.38 19.98
C ALA A 200 1.55 10.00 21.24
N GLY A 201 0.58 9.10 21.12
CA GLY A 201 -0.32 8.68 22.18
C GLY A 201 -1.48 9.64 22.47
N GLU A 202 -1.52 10.85 21.92
CA GLU A 202 -2.71 11.69 21.97
C GLU A 202 -3.82 11.15 21.06
N HIS A 203 -5.05 11.46 21.39
CA HIS A 203 -6.21 10.91 20.72
C HIS A 203 -6.75 11.89 19.67
N ILE A 204 -6.95 11.41 18.45
CA ILE A 204 -7.53 12.19 17.35
C ILE A 204 -8.74 11.51 16.74
N ARG A 205 -9.60 12.30 16.08
CA ARG A 205 -10.78 11.84 15.33
C ARG A 205 -10.70 12.35 13.89
N LEU A 206 -11.15 11.51 12.96
CA LEU A 206 -11.20 11.84 11.53
C LEU A 206 -12.65 11.89 11.06
N GLU A 207 -13.42 12.83 11.59
CA GLU A 207 -14.89 12.88 11.39
C GLU A 207 -15.30 13.00 9.92
N ALA A 208 -14.57 13.76 9.10
CA ALA A 208 -14.86 13.89 7.68
C ALA A 208 -14.67 12.53 6.97
N LEU A 209 -13.55 11.85 7.24
CA LEU A 209 -13.25 10.54 6.67
C LEU A 209 -14.22 9.47 7.18
N SER A 210 -14.67 9.54 8.44
CA SER A 210 -15.72 8.66 8.97
C SER A 210 -17.00 8.74 8.15
N ARG A 211 -17.50 9.96 7.90
CA ARG A 211 -18.69 10.18 7.05
C ARG A 211 -18.50 9.66 5.62
N THR A 212 -17.30 9.75 5.10
CA THR A 212 -16.95 9.22 3.77
C THR A 212 -17.06 7.70 3.74
N TYR A 213 -16.47 7.02 4.74
CA TYR A 213 -16.59 5.56 4.86
C TYR A 213 -18.04 5.12 5.09
N GLU A 214 -18.84 5.87 5.86
CA GLU A 214 -20.27 5.59 6.03
C GLU A 214 -21.03 5.62 4.71
N GLN A 215 -20.79 6.63 3.88
CA GLN A 215 -21.44 6.72 2.55
C GLN A 215 -21.00 5.56 1.65
N ILE A 216 -19.70 5.21 1.65
CA ILE A 216 -19.19 4.09 0.87
C ILE A 216 -19.76 2.76 1.38
N ALA A 217 -19.89 2.58 2.69
CA ALA A 217 -20.49 1.39 3.29
C ALA A 217 -21.98 1.24 2.94
N GLN A 218 -22.71 2.35 3.00
CA GLN A 218 -24.18 2.37 2.80
C GLN A 218 -24.58 2.27 1.32
N TYR A 219 -23.88 3.01 0.44
CA TYR A 219 -24.28 3.15 -0.97
C TYR A 219 -23.36 2.40 -1.94
N GLY A 220 -22.36 1.71 -1.40
CA GLY A 220 -21.39 0.97 -2.18
C GLY A 220 -20.28 1.85 -2.81
N PRO A 221 -19.34 1.22 -3.53
CA PRO A 221 -18.18 1.90 -4.13
C PRO A 221 -18.53 3.05 -5.08
N ASN A 222 -19.68 3.01 -5.74
CA ASN A 222 -20.12 4.08 -6.64
C ASN A 222 -20.32 5.42 -5.93
N ALA A 223 -20.59 5.44 -4.61
CA ALA A 223 -20.62 6.67 -3.83
C ALA A 223 -19.32 7.49 -3.95
N PHE A 224 -18.18 6.77 -4.04
CA PHE A 224 -16.87 7.40 -4.22
C PHE A 224 -16.62 7.88 -5.66
N TYR A 225 -17.06 7.12 -6.69
CA TYR A 225 -16.69 7.37 -8.08
C TYR A 225 -17.71 8.18 -8.89
N GLU A 226 -18.98 8.23 -8.47
CA GLU A 226 -20.06 8.81 -9.26
C GLU A 226 -20.93 9.80 -8.47
N GLY A 227 -20.88 9.73 -7.12
CA GLY A 227 -21.71 10.53 -6.22
C GLY A 227 -21.15 11.90 -5.87
N ASP A 228 -21.60 12.45 -4.75
CA ASP A 228 -21.18 13.76 -4.29
C ASP A 228 -19.73 13.77 -3.80
N ILE A 229 -19.21 12.66 -3.28
CA ILE A 229 -17.79 12.50 -2.96
C ILE A 229 -16.95 12.72 -4.21
N ALA A 230 -17.33 12.10 -5.35
CA ALA A 230 -16.63 12.30 -6.62
C ALA A 230 -16.61 13.76 -7.06
N LYS A 231 -17.76 14.45 -6.96
CA LYS A 231 -17.86 15.87 -7.33
C LYS A 231 -16.93 16.74 -6.49
N ARG A 232 -16.93 16.53 -5.16
CA ARG A 232 -16.06 17.28 -4.24
C ARG A 232 -14.59 16.96 -4.44
N THR A 233 -14.25 15.70 -4.74
CA THR A 233 -12.88 15.28 -5.08
C THR A 233 -12.40 16.00 -6.33
N VAL A 234 -13.18 15.96 -7.41
CA VAL A 234 -12.85 16.69 -8.66
C VAL A 234 -12.72 18.19 -8.41
N ALA A 235 -13.64 18.78 -7.62
CA ALA A 235 -13.57 20.20 -7.29
C ALA A 235 -12.26 20.55 -6.54
N ALA A 236 -11.89 19.77 -5.53
CA ALA A 236 -10.65 19.99 -4.77
C ALA A 236 -9.39 19.87 -5.63
N VAL A 237 -9.34 18.86 -6.51
CA VAL A 237 -8.22 18.68 -7.46
C VAL A 237 -8.14 19.84 -8.44
N ARG A 238 -9.29 20.31 -8.96
CA ARG A 238 -9.37 21.46 -9.88
C ARG A 238 -8.98 22.77 -9.20
N GLU A 239 -9.43 23.00 -7.96
CA GLU A 239 -9.05 24.15 -7.15
C GLU A 239 -7.53 24.22 -6.94
N ALA A 240 -6.90 23.05 -6.78
CA ALA A 240 -5.44 22.90 -6.66
C ALA A 240 -4.70 22.95 -8.02
N GLY A 241 -5.36 23.31 -9.12
CA GLY A 241 -4.77 23.43 -10.45
C GLY A 241 -4.70 22.14 -11.27
N GLY A 242 -5.40 21.08 -10.85
CA GLY A 242 -5.39 19.79 -11.52
C GLY A 242 -6.36 19.68 -12.70
N ILE A 243 -6.32 18.55 -13.39
CA ILE A 243 -7.04 18.32 -14.66
C ILE A 243 -8.09 17.19 -14.58
N MET A 244 -8.23 16.54 -13.43
CA MET A 244 -9.18 15.43 -13.23
C MET A 244 -10.62 15.84 -13.57
N THR A 245 -11.39 14.88 -14.10
CA THR A 245 -12.81 15.03 -14.45
C THR A 245 -13.67 13.95 -13.78
N MET A 246 -14.98 14.15 -13.76
CA MET A 246 -15.93 13.14 -13.30
C MET A 246 -15.85 11.86 -14.14
N ASP A 247 -15.58 11.99 -15.44
CA ASP A 247 -15.45 10.84 -16.34
C ASP A 247 -14.21 10.00 -16.02
N ASP A 248 -13.11 10.62 -15.56
CA ASP A 248 -11.92 9.90 -15.13
C ASP A 248 -12.21 8.98 -13.95
N LEU A 249 -12.95 9.48 -12.95
CA LEU A 249 -13.38 8.70 -11.80
C LEU A 249 -14.35 7.58 -12.20
N ARG A 250 -15.44 7.92 -12.92
CA ARG A 250 -16.48 6.97 -13.33
C ARG A 250 -15.90 5.82 -14.16
N ASP A 251 -14.97 6.10 -15.03
CA ASP A 251 -14.43 5.16 -16.00
C ASP A 251 -13.18 4.40 -15.50
N PHE A 252 -12.78 4.59 -14.25
CA PHE A 252 -11.69 3.79 -13.65
C PHE A 252 -12.07 2.31 -13.60
N ARG A 253 -11.14 1.44 -14.00
CA ARG A 253 -11.31 -0.02 -13.98
C ARG A 253 -10.06 -0.69 -13.44
N VAL A 254 -10.27 -1.68 -12.57
CA VAL A 254 -9.23 -2.60 -12.09
C VAL A 254 -8.82 -3.53 -13.23
N LEU A 255 -7.52 -3.81 -13.35
CA LEU A 255 -7.00 -4.80 -14.29
C LEU A 255 -6.71 -6.10 -13.54
N ILE A 256 -7.14 -7.22 -14.11
CA ILE A 256 -6.79 -8.55 -13.61
C ILE A 256 -5.60 -9.03 -14.42
N ARG A 257 -4.48 -9.34 -13.75
CA ARG A 257 -3.24 -9.79 -14.37
C ARG A 257 -2.87 -11.18 -13.90
N GLU A 258 -2.20 -11.93 -14.75
CA GLU A 258 -1.55 -13.19 -14.37
C GLU A 258 -0.32 -12.90 -13.52
N ALA A 259 -0.13 -13.64 -12.44
CA ALA A 259 1.05 -13.52 -11.61
C ALA A 259 2.28 -14.08 -12.34
N ARG A 260 3.43 -13.45 -12.16
CA ARG A 260 4.72 -13.99 -12.59
C ARG A 260 5.23 -15.02 -11.59
N SER A 261 5.95 -16.03 -12.07
CA SER A 261 6.51 -17.05 -11.18
C SER A 261 7.86 -17.58 -11.64
N ILE A 262 8.60 -18.08 -10.66
CA ILE A 262 9.78 -18.92 -10.87
C ILE A 262 9.64 -20.23 -10.06
N THR A 263 10.30 -21.28 -10.49
CA THR A 263 10.62 -22.39 -9.61
C THR A 263 11.95 -22.05 -8.93
N TYR A 264 11.97 -22.04 -7.60
CA TYR A 264 13.15 -21.72 -6.79
C TYR A 264 13.68 -23.00 -6.14
N ARG A 265 14.96 -23.32 -6.35
CA ARG A 265 15.65 -24.53 -5.87
C ARG A 265 14.92 -25.82 -6.22
N ASP A 266 14.33 -25.91 -7.40
CA ASP A 266 13.55 -27.05 -7.90
C ASP A 266 12.44 -27.57 -6.95
N GLN A 267 12.13 -26.81 -5.90
CA GLN A 267 11.22 -27.21 -4.84
C GLN A 267 10.07 -26.23 -4.64
N TYR A 268 10.34 -24.94 -4.70
CA TYR A 268 9.36 -23.91 -4.35
C TYR A 268 8.91 -23.14 -5.60
N ARG A 269 7.60 -23.03 -5.80
CA ARG A 269 7.07 -22.10 -6.78
C ARG A 269 6.80 -20.75 -6.10
N VAL A 270 7.51 -19.71 -6.54
CA VAL A 270 7.40 -18.36 -6.01
C VAL A 270 6.68 -17.50 -7.03
N TRP A 271 5.61 -16.82 -6.59
CA TRP A 271 4.85 -15.90 -7.43
C TRP A 271 5.03 -14.47 -6.96
N SER A 272 4.92 -13.55 -7.90
CA SER A 272 4.88 -12.12 -7.61
C SER A 272 4.10 -11.36 -8.67
N SER A 273 3.82 -10.06 -8.41
CA SER A 273 3.08 -9.22 -9.34
C SER A 273 3.93 -8.88 -10.57
N PRO A 274 3.33 -8.89 -11.80
CA PRO A 274 4.00 -8.40 -13.01
C PRO A 274 4.12 -6.86 -12.99
N MET A 275 4.77 -6.31 -14.01
CA MET A 275 4.75 -4.87 -14.23
C MET A 275 3.27 -4.35 -14.38
N PRO A 276 3.00 -3.13 -13.90
CA PRO A 276 3.90 -2.06 -13.43
C PRO A 276 4.37 -2.18 -11.97
N SER A 277 4.15 -3.32 -11.32
CA SER A 277 4.73 -3.63 -10.01
C SER A 277 6.22 -4.03 -10.14
N SER A 278 6.91 -4.25 -9.02
CA SER A 278 8.34 -4.67 -9.01
C SER A 278 8.55 -6.15 -8.71
N GLY A 279 7.52 -6.99 -8.87
CA GLY A 279 7.63 -8.41 -8.52
C GLY A 279 8.70 -9.16 -9.30
N SER A 280 8.91 -8.84 -10.58
CA SER A 280 9.95 -9.44 -11.41
C SER A 280 11.37 -9.14 -10.90
N VAL A 281 11.57 -8.04 -10.16
CA VAL A 281 12.85 -7.72 -9.49
C VAL A 281 13.14 -8.74 -8.39
N VAL A 282 12.14 -9.02 -7.55
CA VAL A 282 12.26 -10.02 -6.47
C VAL A 282 12.55 -11.40 -7.04
N LEU A 283 11.77 -11.82 -8.05
CA LEU A 283 11.95 -13.12 -8.70
C LEU A 283 13.34 -13.24 -9.35
N ALA A 284 13.82 -12.17 -10.00
CA ALA A 284 15.13 -12.12 -10.63
C ALA A 284 16.29 -12.21 -9.60
N ALA A 285 16.16 -11.53 -8.46
CA ALA A 285 17.12 -11.63 -7.37
C ALA A 285 17.18 -13.06 -6.80
N LEU A 286 16.02 -13.68 -6.53
CA LEU A 286 15.93 -15.06 -6.05
C LEU A 286 16.56 -16.04 -7.07
N LYS A 287 16.23 -15.92 -8.36
CA LYS A 287 16.84 -16.75 -9.41
C LYS A 287 18.36 -16.60 -9.46
N THR A 288 18.88 -15.40 -9.23
CA THR A 288 20.31 -15.17 -9.15
C THR A 288 20.94 -15.88 -7.95
N MET A 289 20.23 -15.88 -6.80
CA MET A 289 20.70 -16.56 -5.59
C MET A 289 20.78 -18.09 -5.72
N GLU A 290 20.02 -18.71 -6.60
CA GLU A 290 20.12 -20.14 -6.90
C GLU A 290 21.52 -20.54 -7.38
N HIS A 291 22.21 -19.68 -8.11
CA HIS A 291 23.56 -19.93 -8.61
C HIS A 291 24.68 -19.82 -7.56
N PHE A 292 24.29 -19.62 -6.29
CA PHE A 292 25.17 -19.70 -5.11
C PHE A 292 24.83 -20.92 -4.22
N ALA A 293 24.04 -21.86 -4.73
CA ALA A 293 23.45 -22.96 -3.94
C ALA A 293 24.45 -24.01 -3.44
N ASP A 294 25.70 -24.00 -3.96
CA ASP A 294 26.76 -24.94 -3.54
C ASP A 294 27.32 -24.66 -2.13
N GLU A 295 26.89 -23.55 -1.51
CA GLU A 295 27.26 -23.21 -0.14
C GLU A 295 26.05 -23.40 0.80
N PRO A 296 26.28 -23.91 2.05
CA PRO A 296 25.21 -24.01 3.03
C PRO A 296 24.51 -22.65 3.21
N TYR A 297 23.19 -22.66 3.16
CA TYR A 297 22.42 -21.46 3.49
C TYR A 297 22.68 -21.11 4.95
N ALA A 298 23.36 -20.01 5.17
CA ALA A 298 23.59 -19.44 6.48
C ALA A 298 23.23 -17.96 6.41
N PRO A 299 21.98 -17.58 6.76
CA PRO A 299 21.49 -16.22 6.66
C PRO A 299 22.31 -15.20 7.48
N GLU A 300 22.97 -15.67 8.53
CA GLU A 300 23.90 -14.90 9.36
C GLU A 300 25.27 -14.60 8.69
N HIS A 301 25.57 -15.22 7.56
CA HIS A 301 26.81 -14.95 6.86
C HIS A 301 26.74 -13.63 6.08
N VAL A 302 27.63 -12.72 6.40
CA VAL A 302 27.80 -11.41 5.72
C VAL A 302 27.86 -11.57 4.20
N LEU A 303 28.57 -12.62 3.72
CA LEU A 303 28.68 -12.89 2.30
C LEU A 303 27.34 -13.23 1.64
N HIS A 304 26.45 -13.96 2.31
CA HIS A 304 25.12 -14.25 1.78
C HIS A 304 24.30 -12.96 1.62
N THR A 305 24.30 -12.11 2.64
CA THR A 305 23.64 -10.80 2.60
C THR A 305 24.24 -9.91 1.50
N HIS A 306 25.56 -9.87 1.36
CA HIS A 306 26.23 -9.15 0.29
C HIS A 306 25.75 -9.62 -1.10
N ARG A 307 25.76 -10.94 -1.35
CA ARG A 307 25.30 -11.52 -2.62
C ARG A 307 23.85 -11.21 -2.93
N LEU A 308 22.96 -11.24 -1.92
CA LEU A 308 21.55 -10.88 -2.06
C LEU A 308 21.39 -9.40 -2.44
N ILE A 309 22.12 -8.51 -1.78
CA ILE A 309 22.14 -7.07 -2.11
C ILE A 309 22.63 -6.85 -3.55
N GLU A 310 23.73 -7.49 -3.94
CA GLU A 310 24.27 -7.38 -5.30
C GLU A 310 23.31 -7.92 -6.37
N ALA A 311 22.67 -9.08 -6.12
CA ALA A 311 21.65 -9.64 -7.00
C ALA A 311 20.45 -8.69 -7.16
N THR A 312 20.04 -8.07 -6.06
CA THR A 312 18.96 -7.07 -6.04
C THR A 312 19.33 -5.82 -6.84
N LYS A 313 20.54 -5.29 -6.68
CA LYS A 313 21.01 -4.12 -7.44
C LYS A 313 20.99 -4.36 -8.95
N TYR A 314 21.50 -5.52 -9.41
CA TYR A 314 21.41 -5.87 -10.83
C TYR A 314 19.97 -5.95 -11.33
N ALA A 315 19.07 -6.54 -10.54
CA ALA A 315 17.65 -6.63 -10.91
C ALA A 315 16.97 -5.25 -10.94
N TYR A 316 17.32 -4.34 -10.03
CA TYR A 316 16.84 -2.96 -10.05
C TYR A 316 17.38 -2.15 -11.23
N GLY A 317 18.65 -2.33 -11.62
CA GLY A 317 19.19 -1.69 -12.82
C GLY A 317 18.43 -2.11 -14.10
N GLU A 318 18.03 -3.39 -14.17
CA GLU A 318 17.20 -3.86 -15.27
C GLU A 318 15.76 -3.28 -15.21
N ARG A 319 15.21 -3.08 -13.99
CA ARG A 319 13.88 -2.47 -13.81
C ARG A 319 13.78 -1.08 -14.42
N GLY A 320 14.87 -0.30 -14.44
CA GLY A 320 14.88 1.02 -15.07
C GLY A 320 14.48 1.04 -16.55
N GLN A 321 14.57 -0.10 -17.23
CA GLN A 321 14.16 -0.27 -18.63
C GLN A 321 12.67 -0.67 -18.79
N LEU A 322 11.97 -0.95 -17.69
CA LEU A 322 10.58 -1.38 -17.70
C LEU A 322 9.62 -0.20 -17.53
N GLY A 323 8.40 -0.38 -17.98
CA GLY A 323 7.30 0.58 -17.85
C GLY A 323 5.97 -0.13 -17.77
N ASP A 324 4.86 0.61 -17.84
CA ASP A 324 3.54 0.00 -17.91
C ASP A 324 3.38 -0.75 -19.25
N PRO A 325 3.03 -2.05 -19.24
CA PRO A 325 2.85 -2.86 -20.44
C PRO A 325 1.78 -2.32 -21.42
N ALA A 326 0.84 -1.51 -20.92
CA ALA A 326 -0.16 -0.86 -21.77
C ALA A 326 0.46 0.18 -22.74
N PHE A 327 1.63 0.73 -22.38
CA PHE A 327 2.32 1.77 -23.15
C PHE A 327 3.67 1.31 -23.69
N VAL A 328 4.27 0.27 -23.10
CA VAL A 328 5.61 -0.23 -23.43
C VAL A 328 5.53 -1.72 -23.81
N PRO A 329 5.34 -2.05 -25.09
CA PRO A 329 4.96 -3.41 -25.53
C PRO A 329 6.05 -4.47 -25.33
N HIS A 330 7.33 -4.10 -25.16
CA HIS A 330 8.42 -5.05 -24.95
C HIS A 330 8.56 -5.53 -23.48
N VAL A 331 7.79 -4.95 -22.55
CA VAL A 331 7.90 -5.25 -21.11
C VAL A 331 7.70 -6.73 -20.79
N PRO A 332 6.69 -7.46 -21.30
CA PRO A 332 6.53 -8.88 -20.98
C PRO A 332 7.75 -9.73 -21.34
N ALA A 333 8.33 -9.50 -22.52
CA ALA A 333 9.53 -10.22 -22.96
C ALA A 333 10.77 -9.87 -22.11
N MET A 334 10.86 -8.63 -21.62
CA MET A 334 11.94 -8.24 -20.70
C MET A 334 11.79 -8.88 -19.33
N GLU A 335 10.57 -8.96 -18.78
CA GLU A 335 10.30 -9.66 -17.54
C GLU A 335 10.68 -11.14 -17.63
N ASP A 336 10.31 -11.82 -18.74
CA ASP A 336 10.69 -13.22 -19.01
C ASP A 336 12.21 -13.37 -19.05
N ARG A 337 12.90 -12.46 -19.70
CA ARG A 337 14.37 -12.43 -19.72
C ARG A 337 14.95 -12.23 -18.31
N MET A 338 14.42 -11.31 -17.51
CA MET A 338 14.92 -11.02 -16.17
C MET A 338 14.92 -12.25 -15.26
N VAL A 339 13.89 -13.10 -15.35
CA VAL A 339 13.74 -14.29 -14.51
C VAL A 339 14.33 -15.56 -15.15
N SER A 340 14.95 -15.46 -16.33
CA SER A 340 15.56 -16.62 -17.01
C SER A 340 16.84 -17.09 -16.32
N ASP A 341 17.13 -18.41 -16.39
CA ASP A 341 18.37 -19.00 -15.89
C ASP A 341 19.61 -18.39 -16.52
N ALA A 342 19.56 -18.13 -17.84
CA ALA A 342 20.67 -17.52 -18.57
C ALA A 342 21.02 -16.13 -18.01
N ARG A 343 20.00 -15.33 -17.68
CA ARG A 343 20.19 -13.99 -17.12
C ARG A 343 20.63 -14.04 -15.66
N ALA A 344 20.10 -14.96 -14.88
CA ALA A 344 20.52 -15.21 -13.50
C ALA A 344 22.00 -15.64 -13.45
N ALA A 345 22.42 -16.58 -14.30
CA ALA A 345 23.83 -16.98 -14.43
C ALA A 345 24.74 -15.81 -14.86
N TRP A 346 24.25 -14.93 -15.74
CA TRP A 346 25.01 -13.72 -16.10
C TRP A 346 25.22 -12.81 -14.89
N ARG A 347 24.16 -12.50 -14.10
CA ARG A 347 24.28 -11.69 -12.89
C ARG A 347 25.26 -12.33 -11.90
N ARG A 348 25.13 -13.65 -11.66
CA ARG A 348 26.05 -14.40 -10.79
C ARG A 348 27.52 -14.21 -11.17
N ARG A 349 27.86 -14.31 -12.47
CA ARG A 349 29.24 -14.13 -12.95
C ARG A 349 29.79 -12.72 -12.77
N ASN A 350 28.90 -11.73 -12.70
CA ASN A 350 29.27 -10.32 -12.54
C ASN A 350 29.28 -9.86 -11.08
N ILE A 351 28.66 -10.58 -10.15
CA ILE A 351 28.75 -10.30 -8.71
C ILE A 351 30.16 -10.62 -8.21
N ARG A 352 30.75 -9.70 -7.45
CA ARG A 352 32.06 -9.82 -6.83
C ARG A 352 31.91 -9.99 -5.33
N ASP A 353 32.36 -11.13 -4.78
CA ASP A 353 32.24 -11.44 -3.36
C ASP A 353 33.06 -10.52 -2.44
N SER A 354 34.11 -9.88 -2.98
CA SER A 354 35.08 -9.07 -2.23
C SER A 354 34.73 -7.59 -2.12
N HIS A 355 33.82 -7.08 -2.95
CA HIS A 355 33.51 -5.65 -2.98
C HIS A 355 32.23 -5.32 -3.75
N VAL A 356 31.65 -4.16 -3.45
CA VAL A 356 30.55 -3.52 -4.17
C VAL A 356 31.08 -2.85 -5.42
N GLN A 357 30.37 -2.97 -6.54
CA GLN A 357 30.77 -2.36 -7.81
C GLN A 357 30.24 -0.93 -7.95
N PRO A 358 30.79 -0.12 -8.88
CA PRO A 358 30.23 1.17 -9.24
C PRO A 358 28.81 1.03 -9.79
N ILE A 359 27.99 2.10 -9.66
CA ILE A 359 26.59 2.11 -10.10
C ILE A 359 26.43 1.73 -11.58
N ASP A 360 27.38 2.16 -12.43
CA ASP A 360 27.38 1.87 -13.87
C ASP A 360 27.45 0.36 -14.20
N ALA A 361 27.94 -0.46 -13.26
CA ALA A 361 27.95 -1.91 -13.43
C ALA A 361 26.54 -2.52 -13.32
N TYR A 362 25.65 -1.88 -12.57
CA TYR A 362 24.28 -2.33 -12.35
C TYR A 362 23.32 -1.65 -13.32
N ASP A 363 23.48 -0.36 -13.56
CA ASP A 363 22.63 0.48 -14.41
C ASP A 363 23.47 1.34 -15.38
N PRO A 364 24.04 0.75 -16.43
CA PRO A 364 24.91 1.45 -17.38
C PRO A 364 24.19 2.53 -18.20
N GLN A 365 22.88 2.57 -18.16
CA GLN A 365 22.06 3.56 -18.87
C GLN A 365 21.55 4.67 -17.98
N HIS A 366 21.80 4.60 -16.66
CA HIS A 366 21.35 5.57 -15.65
C HIS A 366 19.82 5.83 -15.69
N LEU A 367 19.05 4.76 -15.84
CA LEU A 367 17.58 4.82 -15.95
C LEU A 367 16.88 4.68 -14.60
N TYR A 368 17.60 4.19 -13.58
CA TYR A 368 17.02 4.01 -12.26
C TYR A 368 16.88 5.35 -11.54
N MET A 369 15.69 5.62 -11.04
CA MET A 369 15.42 6.76 -10.16
C MET A 369 15.36 6.28 -8.71
N ALA A 370 16.25 6.82 -7.87
CA ALA A 370 16.46 6.38 -6.49
C ALA A 370 15.40 6.87 -5.48
N GLU A 371 14.42 7.68 -5.90
CA GLU A 371 13.43 8.24 -4.98
C GLU A 371 12.27 7.27 -4.76
N ASP A 372 12.32 6.52 -3.65
CA ASP A 372 11.21 5.76 -3.10
C ASP A 372 10.57 6.56 -1.96
N ARG A 373 9.23 6.61 -1.90
CA ARG A 373 8.52 7.57 -1.03
C ARG A 373 7.60 6.92 0.01
N GLY A 374 7.61 5.63 0.11
CA GLY A 374 6.85 4.90 1.11
C GLY A 374 5.48 4.40 0.63
N THR A 375 5.07 3.30 1.22
CA THR A 375 3.92 2.49 0.83
C THR A 375 3.61 1.55 1.98
N SER A 376 2.38 1.11 2.15
CA SER A 376 2.04 0.06 3.10
C SER A 376 1.93 -1.29 2.40
N HIS A 377 2.37 -2.34 3.09
CA HIS A 377 2.19 -3.73 2.65
C HIS A 377 1.75 -4.59 3.81
N PHE A 378 0.77 -5.47 3.55
CA PHE A 378 0.30 -6.42 4.54
C PHE A 378 -0.14 -7.73 3.92
N ASN A 379 -0.25 -8.75 4.76
CA ASN A 379 -0.60 -10.11 4.34
C ASN A 379 -1.76 -10.63 5.16
N VAL A 380 -2.63 -11.39 4.50
CA VAL A 380 -3.77 -12.08 5.13
C VAL A 380 -3.80 -13.52 4.64
N ILE A 381 -4.12 -14.45 5.54
CA ILE A 381 -4.47 -15.82 5.21
C ILE A 381 -5.73 -16.24 5.98
N ASP A 382 -6.66 -16.91 5.32
CA ASP A 382 -7.86 -17.46 5.98
C ASP A 382 -7.77 -18.97 6.23
N ALA A 383 -8.76 -19.51 6.95
CA ALA A 383 -8.85 -20.93 7.29
C ALA A 383 -8.98 -21.86 6.08
N GLN A 384 -9.37 -21.35 4.91
CA GLN A 384 -9.47 -22.11 3.67
C GLN A 384 -8.17 -22.04 2.85
N GLY A 385 -7.13 -21.40 3.40
CA GLY A 385 -5.83 -21.27 2.75
C GLY A 385 -5.78 -20.22 1.63
N MET A 386 -6.81 -19.38 1.50
CA MET A 386 -6.70 -18.19 0.66
C MET A 386 -5.69 -17.24 1.29
N SER A 387 -4.71 -16.82 0.50
CA SER A 387 -3.66 -15.89 0.92
C SER A 387 -3.68 -14.65 0.05
N ILE A 388 -3.57 -13.48 0.68
CA ILE A 388 -3.52 -12.19 0.00
C ILE A 388 -2.29 -11.44 0.47
N ALA A 389 -1.46 -11.00 -0.49
CA ALA A 389 -0.39 -10.03 -0.30
C ALA A 389 -0.84 -8.73 -0.96
N LEU A 390 -1.09 -7.68 -0.18
CA LEU A 390 -1.66 -6.43 -0.66
C LEU A 390 -0.73 -5.26 -0.35
N THR A 391 -0.52 -4.45 -1.37
CA THR A 391 0.22 -3.19 -1.29
C THR A 391 -0.73 -2.05 -1.60
N THR A 392 -0.76 -1.02 -0.74
CA THR A 392 -1.59 0.18 -0.87
C THR A 392 -0.75 1.43 -0.68
N THR A 393 -1.01 2.48 -1.44
CA THR A 393 -0.21 3.70 -1.44
C THR A 393 -0.97 4.92 -1.94
N ILE A 394 -0.57 6.10 -1.47
CA ILE A 394 -0.88 7.40 -2.09
C ILE A 394 0.38 8.02 -2.72
N ASN A 395 1.39 7.23 -3.01
CA ASN A 395 2.68 7.55 -3.63
C ASN A 395 3.65 8.34 -2.73
N GLY A 396 3.50 9.65 -2.66
CA GLY A 396 4.35 10.50 -1.81
C GLY A 396 3.91 10.50 -0.36
N ILE A 397 4.81 10.83 0.57
CA ILE A 397 4.45 11.12 1.96
C ILE A 397 3.52 12.34 1.94
N TRP A 398 2.31 12.19 2.49
CA TRP A 398 1.18 13.12 2.38
C TRP A 398 0.68 13.31 0.94
N GLY A 399 0.89 12.33 0.06
CA GLY A 399 0.42 12.33 -1.32
C GLY A 399 0.84 13.57 -2.09
N SER A 400 -0.10 14.15 -2.84
CA SER A 400 0.10 15.41 -3.56
C SER A 400 -0.12 16.67 -2.66
N GLY A 401 -0.46 16.47 -1.38
CA GLY A 401 -0.86 17.54 -0.46
C GLY A 401 -2.28 18.08 -0.70
N VAL A 402 -3.04 17.52 -1.63
CA VAL A 402 -4.44 17.91 -1.90
C VAL A 402 -5.36 17.07 -1.02
N LEU A 403 -5.95 17.71 -0.01
CA LEU A 403 -6.96 17.09 0.86
C LEU A 403 -8.35 17.61 0.51
N THR A 404 -9.29 16.70 0.30
CA THR A 404 -10.70 17.02 0.06
C THR A 404 -11.43 17.37 1.36
N GLU A 405 -12.62 17.98 1.28
CA GLU A 405 -13.47 18.21 2.45
C GLU A 405 -14.05 16.91 3.04
N ASP A 406 -13.96 15.82 2.30
CA ASP A 406 -14.34 14.46 2.72
C ASP A 406 -13.22 13.74 3.49
N GLY A 407 -12.09 14.39 3.73
CA GLY A 407 -10.94 13.82 4.42
C GLY A 407 -10.11 12.85 3.56
N ILE A 408 -10.21 12.93 2.24
CA ILE A 408 -9.47 12.10 1.27
C ILE A 408 -8.20 12.88 0.87
N LEU A 409 -7.06 12.26 1.09
CA LEU A 409 -5.74 12.75 0.70
C LEU A 409 -5.31 12.10 -0.60
#